data_47eb2b4599f8bdbfcfe1d37eb0f4d7b9
#
_entry.id   47eb2b4599f8bdbfcfe1d37eb0f4d7b9
#
_cell.length_a   1.000
_cell.length_b   1.000
_cell.length_c   1.000
_cell.angle_alpha   90.00
_cell.angle_beta   90.00
_cell.angle_gamma   90.00
#
_symmetry.space_group_name_H-M   'P 1'
#
loop_
_entity.id
_entity.type
_entity.pdbx_description
1 polymer ?
#
loop_
_entity_poly.entity_id
_entity_poly.type
_entity_poly.pdbx_seq_one_letter_code
_entity_poly.pdbx_strand_id
1 'polypeptide(L)'
;TLEEGISIFDEGTLVGTANSVSKINFVGSAITAIASGTISTITVSAVSISTEAPPVANHGDLWWDSDDGELNVYYQDVDTAQWVVANSGLADSEEGGTTTRTTANASTSSIVNDAYANIEISASKSYVLHKIQTSAAAWVTLYTDSTSRSNDSSRSQGTDPTPNSGVITEVITTGATTQIITPGLIGWNNDGTPSTSVYLKVVNKSGSTQAITVTLYYLPLES
;
A
#
# COMPACT_ATOMS: atom_id res chain seq x y z
N THR A 1 -33.02 -61.77 -5.05
CA THR A 1 -31.72 -61.15 -4.84
C THR A 1 -31.86 -60.22 -3.68
N LEU A 2 -31.22 -60.53 -2.54
CA LEU A 2 -31.03 -59.56 -1.44
C LEU A 2 -30.11 -58.48 -1.99
N GLU A 3 -30.62 -57.25 -2.16
CA GLU A 3 -29.76 -56.09 -2.36
C GLU A 3 -29.07 -55.82 -1.02
N GLU A 4 -27.84 -56.28 -0.87
CA GLU A 4 -27.04 -55.94 0.28
C GLU A 4 -26.71 -54.43 0.17
N GLY A 5 -27.11 -53.66 1.17
CA GLY A 5 -26.78 -52.26 1.26
C GLY A 5 -25.27 -52.04 1.48
N ILE A 6 -24.81 -50.82 1.27
CA ILE A 6 -23.41 -50.42 1.48
C ILE A 6 -23.23 -49.99 2.94
N SER A 7 -22.12 -50.38 3.55
CA SER A 7 -21.67 -49.79 4.83
C SER A 7 -20.79 -48.60 4.57
N ILE A 8 -21.07 -47.48 5.24
CA ILE A 8 -20.29 -46.25 5.13
C ILE A 8 -19.38 -46.10 6.37
N PHE A 9 -18.13 -45.81 6.13
CA PHE A 9 -17.14 -45.54 7.19
C PHE A 9 -16.56 -44.14 7.01
N ASP A 10 -16.40 -43.45 8.12
CA ASP A 10 -15.67 -42.17 8.23
C ASP A 10 -14.44 -42.44 9.09
N GLU A 11 -13.25 -42.25 8.52
CA GLU A 11 -11.94 -42.52 9.17
C GLU A 11 -11.88 -43.88 9.90
N GLY A 12 -12.53 -44.90 9.30
CA GLY A 12 -12.59 -46.28 9.85
C GLY A 12 -13.71 -46.51 10.87
N THR A 13 -14.52 -45.49 11.18
CA THR A 13 -15.69 -45.62 12.07
C THR A 13 -16.96 -45.77 11.28
N LEU A 14 -17.78 -46.84 11.60
CA LEU A 14 -19.03 -47.09 10.91
C LEU A 14 -20.03 -45.94 11.16
N VAL A 15 -20.55 -45.35 10.06
CA VAL A 15 -21.59 -44.34 10.08
C VAL A 15 -22.95 -44.95 9.82
N GLY A 16 -23.83 -44.88 10.77
CA GLY A 16 -25.16 -45.48 10.68
C GLY A 16 -25.15 -46.98 10.95
N THR A 17 -26.03 -47.75 10.25
CA THR A 17 -26.18 -49.20 10.39
C THR A 17 -25.46 -49.92 9.24
N ALA A 18 -24.70 -50.96 9.53
CA ALA A 18 -23.98 -51.75 8.52
C ALA A 18 -24.97 -52.30 7.49
N ASN A 19 -24.56 -52.28 6.20
CA ASN A 19 -25.30 -52.79 5.06
C ASN A 19 -26.73 -52.26 4.88
N SER A 20 -27.02 -51.05 5.40
CA SER A 20 -28.37 -50.48 5.34
C SER A 20 -28.51 -49.32 4.34
N VAL A 21 -27.41 -48.83 3.79
CA VAL A 21 -27.43 -47.68 2.88
C VAL A 21 -27.72 -48.15 1.46
N SER A 22 -28.87 -47.76 0.94
CA SER A 22 -29.29 -48.05 -0.44
C SER A 22 -29.06 -46.87 -1.41
N LYS A 23 -28.83 -45.68 -0.90
CA LYS A 23 -28.56 -44.47 -1.68
C LYS A 23 -27.51 -43.63 -0.98
N ILE A 24 -26.60 -43.07 -1.76
CA ILE A 24 -25.63 -42.08 -1.29
C ILE A 24 -26.02 -40.75 -1.92
N ASN A 25 -26.20 -39.72 -1.09
CA ASN A 25 -26.47 -38.38 -1.53
C ASN A 25 -25.23 -37.51 -1.26
N PHE A 26 -24.67 -36.96 -2.31
CA PHE A 26 -23.57 -36.02 -2.25
C PHE A 26 -24.14 -34.59 -2.29
N VAL A 27 -23.79 -33.76 -1.32
CA VAL A 27 -24.28 -32.40 -1.20
C VAL A 27 -23.10 -31.41 -1.18
N GLY A 28 -23.31 -30.22 -1.72
CA GLY A 28 -22.33 -29.17 -1.79
C GLY A 28 -22.06 -28.69 -3.22
N SER A 29 -21.72 -27.43 -3.40
CA SER A 29 -21.45 -26.78 -4.70
C SER A 29 -20.21 -27.36 -5.40
N ALA A 30 -19.30 -27.97 -4.62
CA ALA A 30 -18.05 -28.53 -5.10
C ALA A 30 -18.19 -30.00 -5.58
N ILE A 31 -19.40 -30.58 -5.54
CA ILE A 31 -19.63 -31.99 -5.90
C ILE A 31 -20.56 -32.06 -7.12
N THR A 32 -20.09 -32.74 -8.16
CA THR A 32 -20.90 -33.03 -9.35
C THR A 32 -21.01 -34.52 -9.56
N ALA A 33 -22.22 -35.04 -9.74
CA ALA A 33 -22.49 -36.45 -10.06
C ALA A 33 -23.13 -36.55 -11.43
N ILE A 34 -22.54 -37.36 -12.31
CA ILE A 34 -23.06 -37.66 -13.66
C ILE A 34 -23.17 -39.15 -13.82
N ALA A 35 -24.33 -39.64 -14.26
CA ALA A 35 -24.55 -41.04 -14.58
C ALA A 35 -24.64 -41.27 -16.09
N SER A 36 -23.92 -42.24 -16.61
CA SER A 36 -24.00 -42.70 -18.01
C SER A 36 -24.05 -44.21 -18.05
N GLY A 37 -25.19 -44.74 -18.45
CA GLY A 37 -25.44 -46.20 -18.42
C GLY A 37 -25.37 -46.73 -16.99
N THR A 38 -24.49 -47.69 -16.73
CA THR A 38 -24.26 -48.30 -15.41
C THR A 38 -23.14 -47.65 -14.59
N ILE A 39 -22.53 -46.56 -15.12
CA ILE A 39 -21.43 -45.86 -14.48
C ILE A 39 -21.93 -44.54 -13.94
N SER A 40 -21.64 -44.26 -12.67
CA SER A 40 -21.79 -42.94 -12.07
C SER A 40 -20.40 -42.39 -11.74
N THR A 41 -20.12 -41.23 -12.30
CA THR A 41 -18.88 -40.48 -11.99
C THR A 41 -19.20 -39.35 -11.02
N ILE A 42 -18.48 -39.30 -9.93
CA ILE A 42 -18.58 -38.25 -8.92
C ILE A 42 -17.28 -37.46 -8.95
N THR A 43 -17.40 -36.18 -9.26
CA THR A 43 -16.27 -35.25 -9.21
C THR A 43 -16.40 -34.41 -7.96
N VAL A 44 -15.34 -34.39 -7.17
CA VAL A 44 -15.23 -33.54 -5.97
C VAL A 44 -14.15 -32.48 -6.25
N SER A 45 -14.55 -31.23 -6.28
CA SER A 45 -13.62 -30.08 -6.39
C SER A 45 -13.54 -29.41 -5.03
N ALA A 46 -12.36 -29.39 -4.44
CA ALA A 46 -12.15 -28.71 -3.17
C ALA A 46 -12.27 -27.18 -3.29
N VAL A 47 -12.13 -26.66 -4.51
CA VAL A 47 -12.22 -25.23 -4.84
C VAL A 47 -13.02 -25.10 -6.13
N SER A 48 -14.03 -24.24 -6.14
CA SER A 48 -14.69 -23.80 -7.38
C SER A 48 -13.77 -22.87 -8.15
N ILE A 49 -13.64 -23.03 -9.47
CA ILE A 49 -12.82 -22.16 -10.32
C ILE A 49 -13.71 -21.54 -11.40
N SER A 50 -13.85 -20.24 -11.40
CA SER A 50 -14.67 -19.48 -12.36
C SER A 50 -14.33 -18.00 -12.33
N THR A 51 -14.74 -17.25 -13.35
CA THR A 51 -14.65 -15.78 -13.40
C THR A 51 -15.78 -15.09 -12.63
N GLU A 52 -16.85 -15.81 -12.33
CA GLU A 52 -18.01 -15.30 -11.62
C GLU A 52 -18.18 -16.07 -10.31
N ALA A 53 -18.59 -15.37 -9.26
CA ALA A 53 -18.87 -15.97 -7.97
C ALA A 53 -19.93 -17.07 -8.07
N PRO A 54 -19.72 -18.28 -7.51
CA PRO A 54 -20.74 -19.30 -7.48
C PRO A 54 -22.05 -18.79 -6.87
N PRO A 55 -23.20 -18.95 -7.56
CA PRO A 55 -24.48 -18.37 -7.08
C PRO A 55 -25.07 -19.16 -5.90
N VAL A 56 -24.56 -20.36 -5.64
CA VAL A 56 -24.95 -21.21 -4.50
C VAL A 56 -23.66 -21.61 -3.79
N ALA A 57 -23.58 -21.27 -2.52
CA ALA A 57 -22.42 -21.56 -1.67
C ALA A 57 -22.85 -21.83 -0.23
N ASN A 58 -22.06 -22.60 0.49
CA ASN A 58 -22.21 -22.85 1.92
C ASN A 58 -21.04 -22.21 2.68
N HIS A 59 -21.26 -21.92 3.95
CA HIS A 59 -20.20 -21.40 4.81
C HIS A 59 -18.94 -22.29 4.77
N GLY A 60 -17.80 -21.69 4.41
CA GLY A 60 -16.53 -22.38 4.26
C GLY A 60 -16.21 -22.90 2.85
N ASP A 61 -17.13 -22.78 1.88
CA ASP A 61 -16.81 -23.09 0.48
C ASP A 61 -15.70 -22.17 -0.04
N LEU A 62 -14.83 -22.72 -0.90
CA LEU A 62 -13.72 -22.02 -1.51
C LEU A 62 -13.99 -21.74 -2.99
N TRP A 63 -13.64 -20.55 -3.44
CA TRP A 63 -13.72 -20.13 -4.84
C TRP A 63 -12.44 -19.41 -5.25
N TRP A 64 -11.83 -19.93 -6.33
CA TRP A 64 -10.75 -19.24 -7.01
C TRP A 64 -11.35 -18.40 -8.13
N ASP A 65 -11.28 -17.07 -7.96
CA ASP A 65 -11.58 -16.13 -9.01
C ASP A 65 -10.44 -16.16 -10.04
N SER A 66 -10.74 -16.68 -11.24
CA SER A 66 -9.73 -16.81 -12.29
C SER A 66 -9.51 -15.52 -13.08
N ASP A 67 -10.34 -14.51 -12.92
CA ASP A 67 -10.18 -13.19 -13.52
C ASP A 67 -9.23 -12.33 -12.69
N ASP A 68 -9.45 -12.28 -11.40
CA ASP A 68 -8.65 -11.47 -10.47
C ASP A 68 -7.47 -12.26 -9.84
N GLY A 69 -7.48 -13.59 -9.94
CA GLY A 69 -6.43 -14.45 -9.36
C GLY A 69 -6.50 -14.54 -7.83
N GLU A 70 -7.71 -14.47 -7.28
CA GLU A 70 -7.97 -14.45 -5.85
C GLU A 70 -8.63 -15.71 -5.32
N LEU A 71 -8.23 -16.13 -4.12
CA LEU A 71 -8.91 -17.18 -3.38
C LEU A 71 -9.92 -16.54 -2.42
N ASN A 72 -11.19 -16.94 -2.56
CA ASN A 72 -12.30 -16.47 -1.74
C ASN A 72 -12.84 -17.58 -0.87
N VAL A 73 -13.33 -17.24 0.32
CA VAL A 73 -14.08 -18.12 1.23
C VAL A 73 -15.50 -17.57 1.35
N TYR A 74 -16.50 -18.44 1.23
CA TYR A 74 -17.86 -18.03 1.51
C TYR A 74 -18.07 -17.92 3.03
N TYR A 75 -18.26 -16.71 3.49
CA TYR A 75 -18.53 -16.39 4.89
C TYR A 75 -20.01 -16.14 5.09
N GLN A 76 -20.59 -16.77 6.09
CA GLN A 76 -21.97 -16.56 6.48
C GLN A 76 -22.04 -16.42 7.99
N ASP A 77 -22.63 -15.33 8.46
CA ASP A 77 -22.98 -15.11 9.86
C ASP A 77 -24.51 -14.97 10.03
N VAL A 78 -24.94 -14.47 11.19
CA VAL A 78 -26.37 -14.33 11.52
C VAL A 78 -27.06 -13.24 10.67
N ASP A 79 -26.30 -12.28 10.15
CA ASP A 79 -26.84 -11.09 9.49
C ASP A 79 -26.46 -11.01 7.99
N THR A 80 -25.34 -11.62 7.59
CA THR A 80 -24.78 -11.49 6.24
C THR A 80 -24.25 -12.81 5.68
N ALA A 81 -24.21 -12.90 4.35
CA ALA A 81 -23.57 -13.98 3.64
C ALA A 81 -22.88 -13.42 2.39
N GLN A 82 -21.57 -13.67 2.25
CA GLN A 82 -20.76 -13.08 1.18
C GLN A 82 -19.48 -13.87 0.92
N TRP A 83 -18.92 -13.72 -0.27
CA TRP A 83 -17.57 -14.14 -0.56
C TRP A 83 -16.57 -13.13 0.02
N VAL A 84 -15.57 -13.63 0.73
CA VAL A 84 -14.52 -12.83 1.36
C VAL A 84 -13.17 -13.33 0.88
N VAL A 85 -12.31 -12.43 0.43
CA VAL A 85 -10.95 -12.76 -0.03
C VAL A 85 -10.16 -13.40 1.11
N ALA A 86 -9.73 -14.65 0.93
CA ALA A 86 -9.02 -15.42 1.96
C ALA A 86 -7.60 -14.92 2.22
N ASN A 87 -6.99 -14.25 1.24
CA ASN A 87 -5.63 -13.72 1.30
C ASN A 87 -5.59 -12.19 1.39
N SER A 88 -6.62 -11.58 1.95
CA SER A 88 -6.76 -10.11 2.08
C SER A 88 -5.59 -9.37 2.76
N GLY A 89 -4.51 -10.08 3.11
CA GLY A 89 -3.26 -9.48 3.58
C GLY A 89 -2.26 -9.11 2.50
N LEU A 90 -2.51 -9.50 1.21
CA LEU A 90 -1.60 -9.22 0.09
C LEU A 90 -2.32 -8.81 -1.20
N ALA A 91 -3.66 -8.88 -1.25
CA ALA A 91 -4.43 -8.47 -2.41
C ALA A 91 -4.92 -7.05 -2.22
N ASP A 92 -4.65 -6.28 -3.21
CA ASP A 92 -5.19 -4.95 -3.48
C ASP A 92 -5.10 -3.92 -2.35
N SER A 93 -3.88 -3.70 -1.93
CA SER A 93 -3.51 -2.32 -1.72
C SER A 93 -2.65 -1.93 -2.93
N GLU A 94 -3.19 -1.19 -3.84
CA GLU A 94 -2.35 -0.27 -4.61
C GLU A 94 -1.46 0.56 -3.65
N GLU A 95 -1.59 0.35 -2.33
CA GLU A 95 -0.87 0.93 -1.22
C GLU A 95 0.00 -0.05 -0.40
N GLY A 96 -0.02 -1.38 -0.66
CA GLY A 96 0.83 -2.39 0.05
C GLY A 96 2.04 -2.85 -0.76
N GLY A 97 2.24 -2.35 -1.97
CA GLY A 97 3.48 -2.52 -2.70
C GLY A 97 4.64 -1.97 -1.88
N THR A 98 5.76 -2.69 -1.84
CA THR A 98 7.00 -2.18 -1.24
C THR A 98 7.24 -0.76 -1.73
N THR A 99 7.16 0.22 -0.83
CA THR A 99 7.35 1.63 -1.18
C THR A 99 8.67 1.78 -1.91
N THR A 100 8.63 2.27 -3.15
CA THR A 100 9.83 2.46 -3.96
C THR A 100 10.37 3.88 -3.78
N ARG A 101 11.69 3.99 -3.91
CA ARG A 101 12.32 5.32 -3.94
C ARG A 101 11.79 6.12 -5.12
N THR A 102 11.41 7.35 -4.87
CA THR A 102 10.84 8.26 -5.86
C THR A 102 11.45 9.66 -5.75
N THR A 103 11.00 10.57 -6.61
CA THR A 103 11.42 11.96 -6.60
C THR A 103 10.23 12.90 -6.73
N ALA A 104 10.33 14.05 -6.08
CA ALA A 104 9.41 15.17 -6.29
C ALA A 104 10.21 16.48 -6.35
N ASN A 105 9.72 17.48 -7.07
CA ASN A 105 10.42 18.73 -7.21
C ASN A 105 9.47 19.92 -7.30
N ALA A 106 10.00 21.10 -6.98
CA ALA A 106 9.37 22.38 -7.26
C ALA A 106 10.45 23.43 -7.54
N SER A 107 10.06 24.53 -8.19
CA SER A 107 10.94 25.64 -8.51
C SER A 107 10.47 26.92 -7.85
N THR A 108 11.41 27.74 -7.41
CA THR A 108 11.11 29.12 -7.01
C THR A 108 10.71 29.97 -8.22
N SER A 109 10.05 31.10 -8.00
CA SER A 109 10.12 32.21 -8.95
C SER A 109 11.58 32.65 -9.11
N SER A 110 11.86 33.51 -10.10
CA SER A 110 13.19 34.13 -10.21
C SER A 110 13.43 35.05 -8.99
N ILE A 111 14.48 34.77 -8.21
CA ILE A 111 14.86 35.50 -6.99
C ILE A 111 16.28 36.05 -7.12
N VAL A 112 16.51 37.24 -6.62
CA VAL A 112 17.85 37.86 -6.62
C VAL A 112 18.79 37.14 -5.67
N ASN A 113 20.11 37.30 -5.86
CA ASN A 113 21.08 36.71 -4.95
C ASN A 113 20.83 37.15 -3.50
N ASP A 114 20.98 36.20 -2.55
CA ASP A 114 20.72 36.34 -1.10
C ASP A 114 19.26 36.56 -0.69
N ALA A 115 18.33 36.69 -1.64
CA ALA A 115 16.90 36.62 -1.34
C ALA A 115 16.41 35.17 -1.24
N TYR A 116 15.24 34.99 -0.62
CA TYR A 116 14.61 33.69 -0.49
C TYR A 116 13.22 33.66 -1.13
N ALA A 117 12.80 32.45 -1.43
CA ALA A 117 11.41 32.12 -1.72
C ALA A 117 10.98 30.88 -0.89
N ASN A 118 9.71 30.88 -0.54
CA ASN A 118 9.05 29.72 0.04
C ASN A 118 8.42 28.91 -1.08
N ILE A 119 8.68 27.60 -1.10
CA ILE A 119 8.07 26.65 -2.03
C ILE A 119 7.48 25.47 -1.29
N GLU A 120 6.63 24.73 -1.95
CA GLU A 120 6.04 23.48 -1.47
C GLU A 120 6.26 22.40 -2.52
N ILE A 121 6.67 21.22 -2.07
CA ILE A 121 6.84 20.05 -2.92
C ILE A 121 5.79 19.03 -2.49
N SER A 122 4.92 18.62 -3.42
CA SER A 122 3.99 17.53 -3.16
C SER A 122 4.76 16.20 -3.19
N ALA A 123 4.89 15.55 -2.05
CA ALA A 123 5.67 14.34 -1.89
C ALA A 123 4.89 13.27 -1.10
N SER A 124 4.94 13.29 0.23
CA SER A 124 4.38 12.27 1.12
C SER A 124 4.16 12.85 2.51
N LYS A 125 3.18 12.38 3.27
CA LYS A 125 2.93 12.86 4.64
C LYS A 125 4.10 12.57 5.58
N SER A 126 4.72 11.40 5.42
CA SER A 126 6.00 11.06 6.04
C SER A 126 6.91 10.33 5.05
N TYR A 127 8.22 10.50 5.18
CA TYR A 127 9.19 10.00 4.20
C TYR A 127 10.58 9.83 4.80
N VAL A 128 11.41 8.98 4.15
CA VAL A 128 12.86 8.95 4.37
C VAL A 128 13.55 9.71 3.24
N LEU A 129 14.19 10.82 3.56
CA LEU A 129 14.94 11.64 2.62
C LEU A 129 16.35 11.07 2.41
N HIS A 130 16.74 10.87 1.16
CA HIS A 130 18.06 10.33 0.80
C HIS A 130 18.97 11.36 0.16
N LYS A 131 18.41 12.28 -0.66
CA LYS A 131 19.19 13.29 -1.36
C LYS A 131 18.35 14.54 -1.59
N ILE A 132 19.02 15.69 -1.64
CA ILE A 132 18.46 16.96 -2.12
C ILE A 132 19.32 17.41 -3.29
N GLN A 133 18.69 17.71 -4.43
CA GLN A 133 19.36 18.29 -5.59
C GLN A 133 18.87 19.72 -5.80
N THR A 134 19.77 20.61 -6.15
CA THR A 134 19.47 22.00 -6.52
C THR A 134 19.99 22.29 -7.92
N SER A 135 19.26 23.12 -8.69
CA SER A 135 19.68 23.54 -10.05
C SER A 135 20.73 24.65 -10.04
N ALA A 136 21.00 25.25 -8.88
CA ALA A 136 22.01 26.30 -8.69
C ALA A 136 22.47 26.33 -7.23
N ALA A 137 23.48 27.12 -6.91
CA ALA A 137 23.91 27.34 -5.53
C ALA A 137 22.75 27.89 -4.69
N ALA A 138 22.44 27.23 -3.58
CA ALA A 138 21.32 27.54 -2.71
C ALA A 138 21.57 27.12 -1.27
N TRP A 139 20.90 27.79 -0.34
CA TRP A 139 20.64 27.25 0.99
C TRP A 139 19.18 26.85 1.07
N VAL A 140 18.94 25.58 1.26
CA VAL A 140 17.61 24.97 1.30
C VAL A 140 17.34 24.46 2.70
N THR A 141 16.23 24.86 3.30
CA THR A 141 15.76 24.40 4.61
C THR A 141 14.39 23.74 4.45
N LEU A 142 14.20 22.55 5.03
CA LEU A 142 12.94 21.81 5.08
C LEU A 142 12.29 21.96 6.46
N TYR A 143 10.96 22.08 6.47
CA TYR A 143 10.17 22.28 7.69
C TYR A 143 9.03 21.28 7.80
N THR A 144 8.60 21.02 9.04
CA THR A 144 7.47 20.15 9.35
C THR A 144 6.11 20.74 8.92
N ASP A 145 6.00 22.08 8.88
CA ASP A 145 4.77 22.80 8.57
C ASP A 145 5.03 24.22 8.08
N SER A 146 4.00 24.86 7.54
CA SER A 146 4.09 26.22 6.99
C SER A 146 4.34 27.30 8.06
N THR A 147 3.86 27.09 9.29
CA THR A 147 4.04 28.00 10.43
C THR A 147 5.49 28.00 10.88
N SER A 148 6.09 26.82 11.03
CA SER A 148 7.51 26.62 11.32
C SER A 148 8.39 27.32 10.29
N ARG A 149 8.09 27.15 8.99
CA ARG A 149 8.78 27.86 7.90
C ARG A 149 8.67 29.39 8.03
N SER A 150 7.49 29.88 8.35
CA SER A 150 7.24 31.30 8.48
C SER A 150 7.97 31.93 9.68
N ASN A 151 7.98 31.21 10.80
CA ASN A 151 8.67 31.64 12.03
C ASN A 151 10.21 31.72 11.87
N ASP A 152 10.75 30.82 11.00
CA ASP A 152 12.19 30.76 10.71
C ASP A 152 12.63 31.63 9.52
N SER A 153 11.75 32.50 9.01
CA SER A 153 12.00 33.28 7.78
C SER A 153 13.22 34.20 7.87
N SER A 154 13.47 34.75 9.04
CA SER A 154 14.58 35.74 9.29
C SER A 154 15.89 35.07 9.71
N ARG A 155 15.95 33.76 9.92
CA ARG A 155 17.19 33.09 10.32
C ARG A 155 18.25 33.22 9.25
N SER A 156 19.44 33.63 9.66
CA SER A 156 20.60 33.73 8.79
C SER A 156 21.28 32.39 8.59
N GLN A 157 21.87 32.17 7.42
CA GLN A 157 22.72 31.01 7.15
C GLN A 157 23.85 30.92 8.17
N GLY A 158 24.10 29.71 8.69
CA GLY A 158 25.12 29.48 9.71
C GLY A 158 24.68 29.75 11.15
N THR A 159 23.41 30.12 11.37
CA THR A 159 22.80 30.20 12.69
C THR A 159 21.97 28.96 12.93
N ASP A 160 22.16 28.27 14.07
CA ASP A 160 21.42 27.10 14.43
C ASP A 160 19.92 27.39 14.57
N PRO A 161 19.03 26.47 14.14
CA PRO A 161 17.61 26.61 14.37
C PRO A 161 17.30 26.67 15.88
N THR A 162 16.30 27.47 16.26
CA THR A 162 15.81 27.47 17.65
C THR A 162 15.21 26.06 17.99
N PRO A 163 15.40 25.57 19.21
CA PRO A 163 14.74 24.32 19.63
C PRO A 163 13.23 24.39 19.37
N ASN A 164 12.66 23.29 18.85
CA ASN A 164 11.25 23.16 18.46
C ASN A 164 10.82 24.07 17.30
N SER A 165 11.75 24.57 16.48
CA SER A 165 11.42 25.41 15.32
C SER A 165 10.79 24.65 14.15
N GLY A 166 10.67 23.33 14.22
CA GLY A 166 10.12 22.50 13.14
C GLY A 166 11.05 22.37 11.92
N VAL A 167 12.33 22.74 12.04
CA VAL A 167 13.32 22.48 10.99
C VAL A 167 13.65 20.98 10.95
N ILE A 168 13.43 20.35 9.80
CA ILE A 168 13.76 18.93 9.56
C ILE A 168 15.24 18.79 9.22
N THR A 169 15.69 19.56 8.23
CA THR A 169 17.08 19.58 7.77
C THR A 169 17.37 20.84 6.96
N GLU A 170 18.65 21.11 6.77
CA GLU A 170 19.11 22.12 5.83
C GLU A 170 20.33 21.66 5.05
N VAL A 171 20.46 22.12 3.82
CA VAL A 171 21.62 21.88 2.97
C VAL A 171 22.08 23.18 2.33
N ILE A 172 23.39 23.32 2.15
CA ILE A 172 24.01 24.42 1.43
C ILE A 172 24.74 23.85 0.23
N THR A 173 24.39 24.31 -0.97
CA THR A 173 25.01 23.88 -2.21
C THR A 173 25.80 25.05 -2.81
N THR A 174 26.90 24.73 -3.51
CA THR A 174 27.77 25.73 -4.14
C THR A 174 27.58 25.83 -5.66
N GLY A 175 26.58 25.14 -6.19
CA GLY A 175 26.25 25.07 -7.60
C GLY A 175 25.08 24.12 -7.86
N ALA A 176 24.84 23.80 -9.13
CA ALA A 176 23.94 22.73 -9.53
C ALA A 176 24.54 21.38 -9.07
N THR A 177 23.99 20.81 -7.99
CA THR A 177 24.55 19.62 -7.36
C THR A 177 23.54 18.84 -6.58
N THR A 178 23.88 17.58 -6.26
CA THR A 178 23.09 16.69 -5.41
C THR A 178 23.81 16.45 -4.10
N GLN A 179 23.18 16.82 -3.00
CA GLN A 179 23.65 16.55 -1.65
C GLN A 179 23.06 15.21 -1.17
N ILE A 180 23.92 14.28 -0.79
CA ILE A 180 23.52 12.99 -0.17
C ILE A 180 23.27 13.21 1.32
N ILE A 181 22.18 12.67 1.83
CA ILE A 181 21.81 12.67 3.25
C ILE A 181 22.12 11.28 3.82
N THR A 182 23.12 11.21 4.69
CA THR A 182 23.60 9.94 5.25
C THR A 182 23.84 10.08 6.75
N PRO A 183 23.17 9.30 7.62
CA PRO A 183 22.09 8.37 7.30
C PRO A 183 20.86 9.05 6.71
N GLY A 184 19.94 8.27 6.09
CA GLY A 184 18.67 8.81 5.60
C GLY A 184 17.89 9.48 6.73
N LEU A 185 17.29 10.61 6.44
CA LEU A 185 16.56 11.44 7.42
C LEU A 185 15.06 11.21 7.30
N ILE A 186 14.36 11.01 8.41
CA ILE A 186 12.90 10.95 8.44
C ILE A 186 12.34 12.37 8.49
N GLY A 187 11.49 12.71 7.52
CA GLY A 187 10.70 13.94 7.48
C GLY A 187 9.20 13.60 7.54
N TRP A 188 8.40 14.54 8.02
CA TRP A 188 6.95 14.41 8.10
C TRP A 188 6.26 15.78 8.02
N ASN A 189 4.98 15.75 7.64
CA ASN A 189 4.12 16.93 7.68
C ASN A 189 3.40 16.97 9.05
N ASN A 190 3.51 18.12 9.75
CA ASN A 190 2.95 18.34 11.09
C ASN A 190 1.76 19.31 11.06
N ASP A 191 1.11 19.51 9.92
CA ASP A 191 -0.13 20.29 9.86
C ASP A 191 -1.22 19.63 10.70
N GLY A 192 -2.21 20.37 11.17
CA GLY A 192 -3.32 19.86 11.97
C GLY A 192 -4.10 18.71 11.28
N THR A 193 -4.08 18.69 9.96
CA THR A 193 -4.43 17.54 9.11
C THR A 193 -3.22 17.29 8.21
N PRO A 194 -2.42 16.25 8.45
CA PRO A 194 -1.23 15.97 7.67
C PRO A 194 -1.53 15.85 6.17
N SER A 195 -0.74 16.53 5.37
CA SER A 195 -0.83 16.54 3.91
C SER A 195 0.48 16.05 3.28
N THR A 196 0.48 15.88 1.95
CA THR A 196 1.70 15.50 1.20
C THR A 196 2.65 16.69 0.96
N SER A 197 2.35 17.87 1.47
CA SER A 197 3.19 19.06 1.29
C SER A 197 4.45 19.01 2.15
N VAL A 198 5.60 19.12 1.50
CA VAL A 198 6.89 19.38 2.14
C VAL A 198 7.18 20.87 1.98
N TYR A 199 7.40 21.56 3.10
CA TYR A 199 7.60 23.02 3.15
C TYR A 199 9.07 23.37 3.11
N LEU A 200 9.48 24.22 2.16
CA LEU A 200 10.87 24.63 1.99
C LEU A 200 11.02 26.14 1.97
N LYS A 201 12.13 26.62 2.56
CA LYS A 201 12.70 27.93 2.30
C LYS A 201 13.95 27.75 1.45
N VAL A 202 14.03 28.44 0.32
CA VAL A 202 15.16 28.37 -0.63
C VAL A 202 15.77 29.75 -0.78
N VAL A 203 17.02 29.92 -0.33
CA VAL A 203 17.78 31.17 -0.48
C VAL A 203 18.71 31.01 -1.69
N ASN A 204 18.67 31.96 -2.60
CA ASN A 204 19.56 31.97 -3.77
C ASN A 204 20.99 32.39 -3.35
N LYS A 205 21.97 31.53 -3.62
CA LYS A 205 23.39 31.75 -3.36
C LYS A 205 24.22 31.71 -4.65
N SER A 206 23.57 31.85 -5.81
CA SER A 206 24.23 31.67 -7.12
C SER A 206 25.02 32.90 -7.61
N GLY A 207 24.89 34.02 -6.95
CA GLY A 207 25.52 35.29 -7.40
C GLY A 207 24.72 36.03 -8.47
N SER A 208 23.59 35.48 -8.95
CA SER A 208 22.77 36.05 -10.02
C SER A 208 21.27 35.87 -9.74
N THR A 209 20.42 36.65 -10.38
CA THR A 209 18.98 36.50 -10.29
C THR A 209 18.54 35.29 -11.14
N GLN A 210 17.92 34.28 -10.52
CA GLN A 210 17.40 33.11 -11.24
C GLN A 210 16.36 32.32 -10.42
N ALA A 211 15.65 31.45 -11.09
CA ALA A 211 14.81 30.43 -10.45
C ALA A 211 15.68 29.25 -10.02
N ILE A 212 15.34 28.63 -8.91
CA ILE A 212 16.04 27.45 -8.38
C ILE A 212 15.06 26.32 -8.25
N THR A 213 15.34 25.20 -8.93
CA THR A 213 14.61 23.95 -8.78
C THR A 213 15.25 23.13 -7.67
N VAL A 214 14.41 22.65 -6.75
CA VAL A 214 14.80 21.70 -5.70
C VAL A 214 14.11 20.38 -5.97
N THR A 215 14.89 19.30 -6.02
CA THR A 215 14.39 17.92 -6.17
C THR A 215 14.74 17.14 -4.92
N LEU A 216 13.73 16.50 -4.32
CA LEU A 216 13.87 15.57 -3.22
C LEU A 216 13.90 14.14 -3.77
N TYR A 217 14.82 13.31 -3.28
CA TYR A 217 14.88 11.87 -3.54
C TYR A 217 14.55 11.17 -2.24
N TYR A 218 13.45 10.47 -2.19
CA TYR A 218 12.91 9.94 -0.94
C TYR A 218 12.23 8.59 -1.10
N LEU A 219 12.00 7.92 0.03
CA LEU A 219 11.15 6.75 0.16
C LEU A 219 9.89 7.20 0.90
N PRO A 220 8.69 7.09 0.31
CA PRO A 220 7.43 7.36 1.01
C PRO A 220 7.25 6.37 2.16
N LEU A 221 6.75 6.85 3.31
CA LEU A 221 6.37 6.03 4.45
C LEU A 221 4.85 6.08 4.68
N GLU A 222 4.23 7.23 4.32
CA GLU A 222 2.79 7.46 4.45
C GLU A 222 2.33 8.35 3.30
N SER A 223 1.34 7.91 2.54
CA SER A 223 0.73 8.62 1.40
C SER A 223 -0.45 9.49 1.80
#